data_550120191b111bc2f03c92d5b4755a7c
#
_entry.id   550120191b111bc2f03c92d5b4755a7c
#
_cell.length_a   1.000
_cell.length_b   1.000
_cell.length_c   1.000
_cell.angle_alpha   90.00
_cell.angle_beta   90.00
_cell.angle_gamma   90.00
#
_symmetry.space_group_name_H-M   'P 1'
#
loop_
_entity.id
_entity.type
_entity.pdbx_description
1 polymer ?
#
loop_
_entity_poly.entity_id
_entity_poly.type
_entity_poly.pdbx_seq_one_letter_code
_entity_poly.pdbx_strand_id
1 'polypeptide(L)'
;GYVSLTADAYYNKVSDKIVAIPTMFIWKMMNMGKVEIMGVDVNLASSFTLPKDCSVRLEAAYTYQHSVDITDKDSKVYKHQLPYTPRHSGNISISFENPWANLSWILTAVSDRYSLPQNIDLNLMNGYVEQQLSINKTFAIQDCSLRLQVDLVNLGNVNYDVIRYYPMPGRSFRASVRFIY
;
A
#
# COMPACT_ATOMS: atom_id res chain seq x y z
N GLY A 1 11.66 -10.26 22.84
CA GLY A 1 11.15 -9.38 21.79
C GLY A 1 12.26 -8.56 21.15
N TYR A 2 11.99 -8.00 20.00
CA TYR A 2 12.89 -7.08 19.31
C TYR A 2 12.12 -5.88 18.75
N VAL A 3 12.86 -4.78 18.52
CA VAL A 3 12.39 -3.63 17.76
C VAL A 3 13.47 -3.28 16.74
N SER A 4 13.09 -3.11 15.48
CA SER A 4 13.95 -2.69 14.39
C SER A 4 13.32 -1.47 13.72
N LEU A 5 14.12 -0.42 13.55
CA LEU A 5 13.73 0.79 12.83
C LEU A 5 14.76 1.03 11.73
N THR A 6 14.31 1.16 10.49
CA THR A 6 15.15 1.58 9.36
C THR A 6 14.59 2.85 8.74
N ALA A 7 15.47 3.74 8.31
CA ALA A 7 15.11 4.95 7.59
C ALA A 7 16.10 5.15 6.45
N ASP A 8 15.56 5.31 5.24
CA ASP A 8 16.33 5.53 4.02
C ASP A 8 15.87 6.83 3.38
N ALA A 9 16.83 7.63 2.89
CA ALA A 9 16.54 8.83 2.13
C ALA A 9 17.19 8.73 0.75
N TYR A 10 16.50 9.19 -0.27
CA TYR A 10 16.97 9.10 -1.65
C TYR A 10 16.68 10.37 -2.45
N TYR A 11 17.56 10.61 -3.43
CA TYR A 11 17.40 11.68 -4.40
C TYR A 11 17.86 11.18 -5.78
N ASN A 12 16.98 11.22 -6.76
CA ASN A 12 17.21 10.73 -8.10
C ASN A 12 16.82 11.76 -9.15
N LYS A 13 17.67 11.95 -10.16
CA LYS A 13 17.32 12.60 -11.42
C LYS A 13 17.37 11.56 -12.52
N VAL A 14 16.28 11.38 -13.22
CA VAL A 14 16.14 10.37 -14.28
C VAL A 14 15.82 11.08 -15.58
N SER A 15 16.55 10.74 -16.66
CA SER A 15 16.25 11.19 -18.03
C SER A 15 15.49 10.08 -18.77
N ASP A 16 14.65 10.47 -19.73
CA ASP A 16 13.90 9.57 -20.60
C ASP A 16 13.05 8.51 -19.87
N LYS A 17 12.43 8.93 -18.75
CA LYS A 17 11.55 8.06 -17.98
C LYS A 17 10.27 7.77 -18.76
N ILE A 18 10.01 6.50 -19.01
CA ILE A 18 8.74 6.03 -19.58
C ILE A 18 7.76 5.73 -18.44
N VAL A 19 6.57 6.31 -18.54
CA VAL A 19 5.48 6.09 -17.60
C VAL A 19 4.28 5.54 -18.34
N ALA A 20 3.70 4.44 -17.84
CA ALA A 20 2.45 3.92 -18.33
C ALA A 20 1.30 4.60 -17.59
N ILE A 21 0.42 5.28 -18.31
CA ILE A 21 -0.75 5.95 -17.74
C ILE A 21 -1.98 5.17 -18.18
N PRO A 22 -2.78 4.64 -17.24
CA PRO A 22 -4.03 3.99 -17.56
C PRO A 22 -5.05 5.02 -18.07
N THR A 23 -5.70 4.69 -19.17
CA THR A 23 -6.88 5.41 -19.67
C THR A 23 -8.10 4.49 -19.53
N MET A 24 -9.27 4.96 -19.91
CA MET A 24 -10.50 4.18 -19.79
C MET A 24 -10.44 2.83 -20.55
N PHE A 25 -9.65 2.72 -21.63
CA PHE A 25 -9.64 1.54 -22.51
C PHE A 25 -8.26 0.90 -22.68
N ILE A 26 -7.17 1.69 -22.58
CA ILE A 26 -5.81 1.23 -22.86
C ILE A 26 -4.79 1.88 -21.93
N TRP A 27 -3.64 1.26 -21.80
CA TRP A 27 -2.45 1.88 -21.19
C TRP A 27 -1.71 2.71 -22.24
N LYS A 28 -1.53 3.99 -21.97
CA LYS A 28 -0.75 4.88 -22.81
C LYS A 28 0.65 5.05 -22.24
N MET A 29 1.67 4.73 -23.02
CA MET A 29 3.06 5.01 -22.66
C MET A 29 3.39 6.47 -22.96
N MET A 30 3.97 7.16 -21.98
CA MET A 30 4.43 8.53 -22.12
C MET A 30 5.89 8.63 -21.71
N ASN A 31 6.70 9.33 -22.53
CA ASN A 31 8.04 9.72 -22.14
C ASN A 31 7.96 11.03 -21.34
N MET A 32 8.38 10.99 -20.08
CA MET A 32 8.38 12.13 -19.16
C MET A 32 9.71 12.93 -19.23
N GLY A 33 10.53 12.70 -20.26
CA GLY A 33 11.80 13.40 -20.46
C GLY A 33 12.70 13.35 -19.22
N LYS A 34 12.67 14.39 -18.38
CA LYS A 34 13.47 14.46 -17.14
C LYS A 34 12.55 14.55 -15.93
N VAL A 35 12.84 13.74 -14.92
CA VAL A 35 12.11 13.74 -13.65
C VAL A 35 13.06 13.84 -12.47
N GLU A 36 12.58 14.50 -11.42
CA GLU A 36 13.25 14.58 -10.13
C GLU A 36 12.40 13.84 -9.10
N ILE A 37 13.03 12.92 -8.35
CA ILE A 37 12.39 12.09 -7.36
C ILE A 37 13.21 12.16 -6.09
N MET A 38 12.62 12.61 -5.00
CA MET A 38 13.22 12.56 -3.68
C MET A 38 12.23 11.99 -2.67
N GLY A 39 12.74 11.32 -1.66
CA GLY A 39 11.87 10.77 -0.64
C GLY A 39 12.61 10.22 0.56
N VAL A 40 11.78 9.78 1.50
CA VAL A 40 12.20 9.13 2.74
C VAL A 40 11.28 7.94 2.96
N ASP A 41 11.88 6.79 3.21
CA ASP A 41 11.20 5.56 3.59
C ASP A 41 11.55 5.23 5.05
N VAL A 42 10.54 4.98 5.87
CA VAL A 42 10.71 4.58 7.27
C VAL A 42 9.98 3.26 7.49
N ASN A 43 10.69 2.28 8.03
CA ASN A 43 10.12 0.97 8.36
C ASN A 43 10.37 0.66 9.84
N LEU A 44 9.33 0.24 10.51
CA LEU A 44 9.34 -0.23 11.89
C LEU A 44 8.86 -1.69 11.90
N ALA A 45 9.63 -2.56 12.54
CA ALA A 45 9.22 -3.93 12.83
C ALA A 45 9.49 -4.24 14.30
N SER A 46 8.52 -4.80 14.97
CA SER A 46 8.69 -5.25 16.34
C SER A 46 7.93 -6.54 16.60
N SER A 47 8.47 -7.34 17.52
CA SER A 47 7.85 -8.60 17.95
C SER A 47 8.04 -8.77 19.44
N PHE A 48 6.96 -9.08 20.15
CA PHE A 48 6.95 -9.31 21.58
C PHE A 48 6.30 -10.65 21.88
N THR A 49 7.03 -11.47 22.63
CA THR A 49 6.49 -12.72 23.18
C THR A 49 5.81 -12.41 24.51
N LEU A 50 4.59 -12.87 24.66
CA LEU A 50 3.75 -12.73 25.83
C LEU A 50 3.60 -14.08 26.55
N PRO A 51 3.20 -14.12 27.83
CA PRO A 51 2.87 -15.37 28.50
C PRO A 51 1.77 -16.17 27.77
N LYS A 52 1.70 -17.48 28.05
CA LYS A 52 0.69 -18.42 27.52
C LYS A 52 0.79 -18.59 25.98
N ASP A 53 1.99 -18.68 25.44
CA ASP A 53 2.25 -18.90 24.02
C ASP A 53 1.58 -17.86 23.10
N CYS A 54 1.50 -16.62 23.60
CA CYS A 54 1.00 -15.49 22.83
C CYS A 54 2.17 -14.67 22.28
N SER A 55 1.96 -14.06 21.12
CA SER A 55 2.89 -13.08 20.56
C SER A 55 2.16 -11.93 19.88
N VAL A 56 2.77 -10.76 19.91
CA VAL A 56 2.33 -9.58 19.17
C VAL A 56 3.43 -9.17 18.22
N ARG A 57 3.08 -8.98 16.94
CA ARG A 57 3.96 -8.41 15.92
C ARG A 57 3.35 -7.13 15.40
N LEU A 58 4.15 -6.08 15.36
CA LEU A 58 3.82 -4.79 14.76
C LEU A 58 4.79 -4.53 13.61
N GLU A 59 4.25 -4.24 12.44
CA GLU A 59 4.99 -3.77 11.29
C GLU A 59 4.35 -2.48 10.79
N ALA A 60 5.16 -1.46 10.53
CA ALA A 60 4.70 -0.21 9.95
C ALA A 60 5.70 0.26 8.90
N ALA A 61 5.19 0.73 7.78
CA ALA A 61 5.98 1.36 6.73
C ALA A 61 5.35 2.69 6.36
N TYR A 62 6.19 3.70 6.16
CA TYR A 62 5.78 5.01 5.73
C TYR A 62 6.75 5.52 4.67
N THR A 63 6.20 6.03 3.57
CA THR A 63 6.94 6.67 2.48
C THR A 63 6.47 8.09 2.29
N TYR A 64 7.40 9.02 2.34
CA TYR A 64 7.25 10.34 1.76
C TYR A 64 7.98 10.39 0.43
N GLN A 65 7.30 10.78 -0.65
CA GLN A 65 7.90 10.87 -1.99
C GLN A 65 7.47 12.15 -2.70
N HIS A 66 8.43 12.95 -3.11
CA HIS A 66 8.22 14.11 -3.97
C HIS A 66 8.78 13.79 -5.36
N SER A 67 7.88 13.57 -6.33
CA SER A 67 8.22 13.19 -7.71
C SER A 67 7.63 14.19 -8.67
N VAL A 68 8.48 14.89 -9.43
CA VAL A 68 8.05 15.99 -10.31
C VAL A 68 8.70 15.92 -11.69
N ASP A 69 7.99 16.45 -12.67
CA ASP A 69 8.50 16.65 -14.03
C ASP A 69 9.38 17.90 -14.07
N ILE A 70 10.62 17.75 -14.54
CA ILE A 70 11.59 18.83 -14.75
C ILE A 70 12.09 18.90 -16.20
N THR A 71 11.32 18.35 -17.15
CA THR A 71 11.70 18.22 -18.56
C THR A 71 11.95 19.57 -19.22
N ASP A 72 11.00 20.46 -19.11
CA ASP A 72 11.03 21.78 -19.78
C ASP A 72 10.50 22.86 -18.83
N LYS A 73 11.33 23.86 -18.56
CA LYS A 73 11.00 24.96 -17.64
C LYS A 73 9.86 25.86 -18.15
N ASP A 74 9.66 25.91 -19.46
CA ASP A 74 8.62 26.72 -20.08
C ASP A 74 7.31 25.95 -20.24
N SER A 75 7.30 24.67 -19.90
CA SER A 75 6.11 23.82 -19.91
C SER A 75 5.16 24.14 -18.75
N LYS A 76 3.86 24.15 -19.06
CA LYS A 76 2.80 24.30 -18.03
C LYS A 76 2.77 23.21 -16.97
N VAL A 77 3.41 22.07 -17.22
CA VAL A 77 3.51 20.93 -16.29
C VAL A 77 4.85 20.89 -15.56
N TYR A 78 5.68 21.91 -15.71
CA TYR A 78 6.96 21.99 -15.00
C TYR A 78 6.77 21.96 -13.48
N LYS A 79 7.50 21.09 -12.80
CA LYS A 79 7.38 20.81 -11.36
C LYS A 79 6.01 20.27 -10.91
N HIS A 80 5.20 19.83 -11.85
CA HIS A 80 3.98 19.09 -11.48
C HIS A 80 4.33 17.69 -10.99
N GLN A 81 3.51 17.20 -10.07
CA GLN A 81 3.61 15.84 -9.55
C GLN A 81 3.38 14.83 -10.68
N LEU A 82 4.20 13.79 -10.70
CA LEU A 82 4.03 12.70 -11.66
C LEU A 82 2.69 11.97 -11.44
N PRO A 83 2.07 11.47 -12.51
CA PRO A 83 0.85 10.67 -12.37
C PRO A 83 1.03 9.47 -11.44
N TYR A 84 -0.02 9.16 -10.67
CA TYR A 84 -0.10 8.01 -9.77
C TYR A 84 1.02 7.91 -8.73
N THR A 85 1.68 9.01 -8.37
CA THR A 85 2.71 9.06 -7.35
C THR A 85 2.22 9.85 -6.13
N PRO A 86 1.59 9.22 -5.13
CA PRO A 86 1.15 9.93 -3.92
C PRO A 86 2.36 10.49 -3.16
N ARG A 87 2.17 11.63 -2.49
CA ARG A 87 3.25 12.22 -1.66
C ARG A 87 3.46 11.45 -0.37
N HIS A 88 2.41 10.90 0.18
CA HIS A 88 2.43 10.13 1.42
C HIS A 88 1.73 8.81 1.20
N SER A 89 2.37 7.74 1.59
CA SER A 89 1.76 6.41 1.66
C SER A 89 2.31 5.64 2.85
N GLY A 90 1.53 4.73 3.37
CA GLY A 90 1.99 3.89 4.46
C GLY A 90 1.03 2.75 4.75
N ASN A 91 1.56 1.80 5.48
CA ASN A 91 0.78 0.70 6.01
C ASN A 91 1.17 0.41 7.46
N ILE A 92 0.24 -0.13 8.21
CA ILE A 92 0.45 -0.66 9.55
C ILE A 92 -0.17 -2.05 9.59
N SER A 93 0.56 -3.02 10.11
CA SER A 93 0.08 -4.38 10.35
C SER A 93 0.30 -4.73 11.82
N ILE A 94 -0.76 -5.15 12.50
CA ILE A 94 -0.70 -5.66 13.86
C ILE A 94 -1.21 -7.09 13.82
N SER A 95 -0.38 -8.03 14.25
CA SER A 95 -0.74 -9.45 14.35
C SER A 95 -0.64 -9.90 15.81
N PHE A 96 -1.69 -10.55 16.27
CA PHE A 96 -1.75 -11.20 17.56
C PHE A 96 -1.89 -12.71 17.36
N GLU A 97 -0.85 -13.43 17.69
CA GLU A 97 -0.81 -14.90 17.63
C GLU A 97 -1.08 -15.46 19.03
N ASN A 98 -1.96 -16.43 19.11
CA ASN A 98 -2.29 -17.12 20.34
C ASN A 98 -2.71 -18.58 20.06
N PRO A 99 -2.79 -19.45 21.07
CA PRO A 99 -3.09 -20.87 20.86
C PRO A 99 -4.45 -21.15 20.21
N TRP A 100 -5.40 -20.21 20.27
CA TRP A 100 -6.75 -20.43 19.75
C TRP A 100 -6.91 -19.96 18.30
N ALA A 101 -6.35 -18.79 17.96
CA ALA A 101 -6.45 -18.22 16.63
C ALA A 101 -5.42 -17.11 16.44
N ASN A 102 -5.04 -16.83 15.20
CA ASN A 102 -4.22 -15.67 14.84
C ASN A 102 -5.12 -14.56 14.32
N LEU A 103 -4.99 -13.38 14.90
CA LEU A 103 -5.69 -12.17 14.51
C LEU A 103 -4.70 -11.21 13.85
N SER A 104 -5.09 -10.61 12.73
CA SER A 104 -4.27 -9.59 12.07
C SER A 104 -5.16 -8.44 11.63
N TRP A 105 -4.74 -7.23 11.96
CA TRP A 105 -5.34 -6.00 11.47
C TRP A 105 -4.33 -5.25 10.62
N ILE A 106 -4.76 -4.80 9.43
CA ILE A 106 -3.94 -4.07 8.48
C ILE A 106 -4.64 -2.77 8.14
N LEU A 107 -3.89 -1.68 8.13
CA LEU A 107 -4.32 -0.37 7.66
C LEU A 107 -3.39 0.06 6.52
N THR A 108 -3.97 0.51 5.42
CA THR A 108 -3.28 1.12 4.29
C THR A 108 -3.79 2.54 4.09
N ALA A 109 -2.90 3.51 4.03
CA ALA A 109 -3.22 4.91 3.80
C ALA A 109 -2.42 5.44 2.60
N VAL A 110 -3.10 6.16 1.70
CA VAL A 110 -2.51 6.78 0.51
C VAL A 110 -3.07 8.18 0.38
N SER A 111 -2.20 9.18 0.21
CA SER A 111 -2.62 10.57 0.02
C SER A 111 -3.18 10.82 -1.39
N ASP A 112 -3.70 12.02 -1.59
CA ASP A 112 -4.14 12.51 -2.89
C ASP A 112 -3.01 12.42 -3.93
N ARG A 113 -3.41 12.15 -5.17
CA ARG A 113 -2.52 12.02 -6.31
C ARG A 113 -3.24 12.39 -7.60
N TYR A 114 -2.49 12.68 -8.64
CA TYR A 114 -3.07 13.01 -9.95
C TYR A 114 -3.00 11.82 -10.90
N SER A 115 -4.02 11.68 -11.75
CA SER A 115 -4.06 10.62 -12.77
C SER A 115 -3.33 11.00 -14.06
N LEU A 116 -3.12 12.32 -14.29
CA LEU A 116 -2.46 12.86 -15.47
C LEU A 116 -1.40 13.89 -15.06
N PRO A 117 -0.44 14.24 -15.98
CA PRO A 117 0.62 15.23 -15.70
C PRO A 117 0.12 16.62 -15.33
N GLN A 118 -1.06 17.02 -15.83
CA GLN A 118 -1.71 18.26 -15.43
C GLN A 118 -2.29 18.08 -14.01
N ASN A 119 -1.74 18.79 -13.05
CA ASN A 119 -2.18 18.77 -11.67
C ASN A 119 -3.37 19.73 -11.46
N ILE A 120 -4.51 19.40 -12.06
CA ILE A 120 -5.78 20.13 -11.94
C ILE A 120 -6.83 19.26 -11.20
N ASP A 121 -7.84 19.89 -10.64
CA ASP A 121 -8.89 19.20 -9.85
C ASP A 121 -9.56 18.07 -10.64
N LEU A 122 -9.75 18.26 -11.96
CA LEU A 122 -10.33 17.24 -12.83
C LEU A 122 -9.51 15.94 -12.83
N ASN A 123 -8.21 16.01 -12.60
CA ASN A 123 -7.29 14.86 -12.59
C ASN A 123 -6.94 14.39 -11.17
N LEU A 124 -7.45 15.07 -10.16
CA LEU A 124 -7.22 14.71 -8.76
C LEU A 124 -7.91 13.38 -8.44
N MET A 125 -7.20 12.53 -7.78
CA MET A 125 -7.68 11.30 -7.16
C MET A 125 -7.50 11.44 -5.65
N ASN A 126 -8.60 11.44 -4.92
CA ASN A 126 -8.59 11.58 -3.47
C ASN A 126 -7.78 10.46 -2.80
N GLY A 127 -7.15 10.80 -1.71
CA GLY A 127 -6.53 9.82 -0.83
C GLY A 127 -7.56 8.90 -0.18
N TYR A 128 -7.09 7.80 0.37
CA TYR A 128 -7.94 6.85 1.05
C TYR A 128 -7.22 6.18 2.22
N VAL A 129 -8.01 5.64 3.12
CA VAL A 129 -7.57 4.76 4.21
C VAL A 129 -8.42 3.50 4.16
N GLU A 130 -7.79 2.37 3.90
CA GLU A 130 -8.43 1.06 3.86
C GLU A 130 -7.95 0.22 5.04
N GLN A 131 -8.87 -0.53 5.63
CA GLN A 131 -8.60 -1.40 6.77
C GLN A 131 -9.08 -2.82 6.48
N GLN A 132 -8.26 -3.78 6.87
CA GLN A 132 -8.57 -5.20 6.78
C GLN A 132 -8.38 -5.88 8.13
N LEU A 133 -9.29 -6.81 8.45
CA LEU A 133 -9.16 -7.71 9.59
C LEU A 133 -9.12 -9.15 9.09
N SER A 134 -8.18 -9.93 9.59
CA SER A 134 -8.03 -11.35 9.27
C SER A 134 -8.01 -12.17 10.55
N ILE A 135 -8.72 -13.29 10.55
CA ILE A 135 -8.62 -14.31 11.58
C ILE A 135 -8.32 -15.65 10.92
N ASN A 136 -7.34 -16.36 11.46
CA ASN A 136 -7.03 -17.70 10.97
C ASN A 136 -6.67 -18.67 12.10
N LYS A 137 -6.93 -19.95 11.85
CA LYS A 137 -6.57 -21.06 12.73
C LYS A 137 -6.04 -22.21 11.91
N THR A 138 -4.91 -22.79 12.34
CA THR A 138 -4.37 -24.02 11.78
C THR A 138 -4.63 -25.17 12.76
N PHE A 139 -5.19 -26.26 12.24
CA PHE A 139 -5.45 -27.49 12.96
C PHE A 139 -4.46 -28.54 12.45
N ALA A 140 -3.70 -29.14 13.35
CA ALA A 140 -2.88 -30.31 13.03
C ALA A 140 -3.77 -31.56 12.99
N ILE A 141 -3.70 -32.33 11.91
CA ILE A 141 -4.45 -33.58 11.68
C ILE A 141 -3.46 -34.64 11.24
N GLN A 142 -2.94 -35.40 12.21
CA GLN A 142 -1.88 -36.41 11.94
C GLN A 142 -0.72 -35.79 11.14
N ASP A 143 -0.44 -36.29 9.94
CA ASP A 143 0.65 -35.84 9.05
C ASP A 143 0.25 -34.64 8.18
N CYS A 144 -0.96 -34.11 8.34
CA CYS A 144 -1.50 -33.01 7.57
C CYS A 144 -1.86 -31.82 8.48
N SER A 145 -2.04 -30.64 7.89
CA SER A 145 -2.63 -29.52 8.59
C SER A 145 -3.74 -28.86 7.77
N LEU A 146 -4.77 -28.42 8.47
CA LEU A 146 -5.92 -27.69 7.91
C LEU A 146 -5.89 -26.26 8.42
N ARG A 147 -5.71 -25.28 7.53
CA ARG A 147 -5.81 -23.86 7.87
C ARG A 147 -7.14 -23.29 7.37
N LEU A 148 -7.90 -22.75 8.30
CA LEU A 148 -9.11 -21.96 8.03
C LEU A 148 -8.78 -20.48 8.20
N GLN A 149 -9.25 -19.63 7.29
CA GLN A 149 -9.05 -18.19 7.35
C GLN A 149 -10.30 -17.45 6.90
N VAL A 150 -10.62 -16.36 7.61
CA VAL A 150 -11.67 -15.41 7.25
C VAL A 150 -11.07 -14.01 7.26
N ASP A 151 -11.28 -13.26 6.18
CA ASP A 151 -10.84 -11.88 6.02
C ASP A 151 -12.07 -10.97 5.84
N LEU A 152 -12.07 -9.85 6.55
CA LEU A 152 -12.95 -8.71 6.33
C LEU A 152 -12.13 -7.60 5.70
N VAL A 153 -12.44 -7.29 4.44
CA VAL A 153 -11.71 -6.31 3.63
C VAL A 153 -12.52 -5.04 3.54
N ASN A 154 -11.84 -3.90 3.56
CA ASN A 154 -12.43 -2.56 3.51
C ASN A 154 -13.48 -2.35 4.62
N LEU A 155 -13.05 -2.51 5.88
CA LEU A 155 -13.92 -2.38 7.07
C LEU A 155 -14.67 -1.05 7.12
N GLY A 156 -14.04 0.03 6.69
CA GLY A 156 -14.60 1.37 6.63
C GLY A 156 -15.64 1.56 5.51
N ASN A 157 -15.77 0.58 4.60
CA ASN A 157 -16.59 0.70 3.37
C ASN A 157 -16.29 1.97 2.58
N VAL A 158 -14.98 2.29 2.47
CA VAL A 158 -14.50 3.48 1.77
C VAL A 158 -14.59 3.25 0.27
N ASN A 159 -15.16 4.21 -0.45
CA ASN A 159 -15.14 4.22 -1.92
C ASN A 159 -13.85 4.88 -2.39
N TYR A 160 -13.00 4.14 -3.10
CA TYR A 160 -11.75 4.65 -3.63
C TYR A 160 -11.35 3.95 -4.92
N ASP A 161 -10.54 4.65 -5.71
CA ASP A 161 -9.93 4.13 -6.93
C ASP A 161 -8.41 4.02 -6.73
N VAL A 162 -7.81 2.89 -7.06
CA VAL A 162 -6.35 2.78 -7.23
C VAL A 162 -5.96 3.31 -8.60
N ILE A 163 -6.72 2.95 -9.59
CA ILE A 163 -6.65 3.44 -10.98
C ILE A 163 -7.94 4.19 -11.26
N ARG A 164 -7.83 5.39 -11.81
CA ARG A 164 -8.99 6.22 -12.14
C ARG A 164 -10.02 5.45 -12.98
N TYR A 165 -11.28 5.57 -12.61
CA TYR A 165 -12.43 4.85 -13.20
C TYR A 165 -12.49 3.34 -12.92
N TYR A 166 -11.62 2.82 -12.06
CA TYR A 166 -11.67 1.43 -11.60
C TYR A 166 -11.88 1.41 -10.09
N PRO A 167 -13.15 1.51 -9.65
CA PRO A 167 -13.46 1.53 -8.22
C PRO A 167 -13.10 0.20 -7.59
N MET A 168 -12.50 0.28 -6.42
CA MET A 168 -12.19 -0.89 -5.60
C MET A 168 -13.47 -1.41 -4.93
N PRO A 169 -13.54 -2.72 -4.64
CA PRO A 169 -14.68 -3.29 -3.96
C PRO A 169 -14.95 -2.61 -2.61
N GLY A 170 -16.23 -2.40 -2.29
CA GLY A 170 -16.66 -2.00 -0.96
C GLY A 170 -16.36 -3.06 0.08
N ARG A 171 -16.93 -2.92 1.27
CA ARG A 171 -16.77 -3.91 2.34
C ARG A 171 -17.14 -5.31 1.84
N SER A 172 -16.21 -6.25 2.02
CA SER A 172 -16.39 -7.62 1.59
C SER A 172 -15.75 -8.60 2.58
N PHE A 173 -16.19 -9.86 2.52
CA PHE A 173 -15.53 -10.91 3.27
C PHE A 173 -15.04 -12.02 2.33
N ARG A 174 -13.98 -12.68 2.73
CA ARG A 174 -13.41 -13.83 2.02
C ARG A 174 -13.12 -14.92 3.05
N ALA A 175 -13.50 -16.14 2.72
CA ALA A 175 -13.15 -17.32 3.49
C ALA A 175 -12.26 -18.24 2.64
N SER A 176 -11.26 -18.84 3.26
CA SER A 176 -10.38 -19.80 2.59
C SER A 176 -10.09 -21.00 3.48
N VAL A 177 -9.92 -22.16 2.84
CA VAL A 177 -9.53 -23.42 3.45
C VAL A 177 -8.29 -23.91 2.73
N ARG A 178 -7.24 -24.24 3.48
CA ARG A 178 -5.99 -24.77 2.92
C ARG A 178 -5.61 -26.06 3.62
N PHE A 179 -5.41 -27.09 2.81
CA PHE A 179 -4.79 -28.34 3.24
C PHE A 179 -3.30 -28.28 2.94
N ILE A 180 -2.48 -28.72 3.91
CA ILE A 180 -1.01 -28.81 3.80
C ILE A 180 -0.66 -30.22 4.23
N TYR A 181 -0.07 -31.00 3.32
CA TYR A 181 0.36 -32.39 3.50
C TYR A 181 1.83 -32.52 3.18
#